data_5dedb7892f6ce4b67495cb87130268a2
#
_entry.id   5dedb7892f6ce4b67495cb87130268a2
#
_cell.length_a   1.000
_cell.length_b   1.000
_cell.length_c   1.000
_cell.angle_alpha   90.00
_cell.angle_beta   90.00
_cell.angle_gamma   90.00
#
_symmetry.space_group_name_H-M   'P 1'
#
loop_
_entity.id
_entity.type
_entity.pdbx_description
1 polymer ?
#
loop_
_entity_poly.entity_id
_entity_poly.type
_entity_poly.pdbx_seq_one_letter_code
_entity_poly.pdbx_strand_id
1 'polypeptide(L)'
;MGFGQGLSGLNAAAQNLDVIGNNIANSGTVGFKSATASFADVYASSRVGLGVKVAAINQRFTVGTVNGGGGEYDIAIDGAKGMFRVTDQSGAVMYTRNGEFLVDKNNFIVNAQGYRLTGYPPGSVGANPVELQLPTANVAPQATSTGTTVANLDANAKIVYPVDTVTEPAVPGAVTLNGIAYTFTKAAGGALTWTPGNPPATTYGTAPNTVTIDGAGQVSAGALNNIPGFVDYTAAVVELGKPFDPKLSTTYTNASPMTVFDSLGNSHQVMQYFVKRPADAAGNSVYDVYYTMDGAAMAPTTNAGNVWGNPQQFTFNKAGVMTSAPVVNLSFATPGGGTTPADPINIAMNYAGTTQYGSAYKLVAKPNGYASGEFSGINIGGDGSLVASYTNGQTQVVGTIVLADFSNLQGLQPVGNNAWTETAASGQPILGQPGSNGLSKVVGQATESSNVDMSKELVNMIIAQRTYQANSQTIKTQDEIMQVLMNLK
;
A
#
# COMPACT_ATOMS: atom_id res chain seq x y z
N MET A 1 -18.60 72.66 5.28
CA MET A 1 -18.17 71.41 4.60
C MET A 1 -18.66 71.49 3.17
N GLY A 2 -17.85 71.26 2.18
CA GLY A 2 -18.29 71.36 0.80
C GLY A 2 -19.17 70.16 0.38
N PHE A 3 -20.17 70.40 -0.45
CA PHE A 3 -21.05 69.40 -1.06
C PHE A 3 -20.26 68.25 -1.68
N GLY A 4 -19.11 68.50 -2.33
CA GLY A 4 -18.21 67.52 -2.90
C GLY A 4 -17.63 66.54 -1.90
N GLN A 5 -17.34 66.96 -0.66
CA GLN A 5 -16.82 66.07 0.41
C GLN A 5 -17.88 65.10 0.91
N GLY A 6 -19.13 65.60 1.07
CA GLY A 6 -20.27 64.74 1.44
C GLY A 6 -20.58 63.69 0.35
N LEU A 7 -20.56 64.11 -0.92
CA LEU A 7 -20.81 63.21 -2.06
C LEU A 7 -19.69 62.16 -2.20
N SER A 8 -18.43 62.54 -2.06
CA SER A 8 -17.31 61.59 -2.11
C SER A 8 -17.38 60.57 -0.96
N GLY A 9 -17.74 61.06 0.28
CA GLY A 9 -17.95 60.21 1.43
C GLY A 9 -19.12 59.23 1.25
N LEU A 10 -20.21 59.67 0.64
CA LEU A 10 -21.36 58.83 0.34
C LEU A 10 -21.03 57.74 -0.69
N ASN A 11 -20.32 58.10 -1.78
CA ASN A 11 -19.90 57.15 -2.80
C ASN A 11 -18.91 56.10 -2.23
N ALA A 12 -17.97 56.53 -1.40
CA ALA A 12 -17.04 55.63 -0.73
C ALA A 12 -17.74 54.67 0.24
N ALA A 13 -18.73 55.18 1.01
CA ALA A 13 -19.53 54.36 1.91
C ALA A 13 -20.43 53.34 1.15
N ALA A 14 -20.96 53.74 0.00
CA ALA A 14 -21.75 52.84 -0.86
C ALA A 14 -20.90 51.68 -1.37
N GLN A 15 -19.71 51.96 -1.93
CA GLN A 15 -18.79 50.93 -2.39
C GLN A 15 -18.32 50.01 -1.26
N ASN A 16 -18.12 50.54 -0.05
CA ASN A 16 -17.78 49.71 1.11
C ASN A 16 -18.95 48.77 1.49
N LEU A 17 -20.21 49.28 1.43
CA LEU A 17 -21.38 48.45 1.66
C LEU A 17 -21.51 47.35 0.63
N ASP A 18 -21.19 47.60 -0.64
CA ASP A 18 -21.20 46.60 -1.71
C ASP A 18 -20.17 45.49 -1.44
N VAL A 19 -18.96 45.86 -1.00
CA VAL A 19 -17.89 44.88 -0.64
C VAL A 19 -18.31 44.05 0.56
N ILE A 20 -18.86 44.67 1.63
CA ILE A 20 -19.32 43.96 2.81
C ILE A 20 -20.51 43.04 2.46
N GLY A 21 -21.44 43.51 1.64
CA GLY A 21 -22.58 42.73 1.15
C GLY A 21 -22.13 41.52 0.36
N ASN A 22 -21.12 41.66 -0.50
CA ASN A 22 -20.52 40.54 -1.24
C ASN A 22 -19.85 39.55 -0.30
N ASN A 23 -19.10 39.98 0.71
CA ASN A 23 -18.50 39.10 1.70
C ASN A 23 -19.57 38.29 2.44
N ILE A 24 -20.64 38.92 2.90
CA ILE A 24 -21.72 38.23 3.62
C ILE A 24 -22.43 37.21 2.71
N ALA A 25 -22.74 37.61 1.47
CA ALA A 25 -23.39 36.71 0.51
C ALA A 25 -22.57 35.46 0.23
N ASN A 26 -21.23 35.56 0.26
CA ASN A 26 -20.29 34.45 -0.02
C ASN A 26 -19.69 33.84 1.24
N SER A 27 -20.27 34.05 2.41
CA SER A 27 -19.76 33.44 3.66
C SER A 27 -19.89 31.91 3.70
N GLY A 28 -20.81 31.34 2.93
CA GLY A 28 -20.96 29.88 2.74
C GLY A 28 -20.29 29.33 1.51
N THR A 29 -19.64 30.16 0.68
CA THR A 29 -19.00 29.71 -0.56
C THR A 29 -17.60 29.11 -0.26
N VAL A 30 -17.39 27.84 -0.64
CA VAL A 30 -16.13 27.14 -0.43
C VAL A 30 -14.99 27.86 -1.15
N GLY A 31 -13.86 28.05 -0.44
CA GLY A 31 -12.66 28.67 -0.97
C GLY A 31 -12.77 30.19 -1.22
N PHE A 32 -13.90 30.82 -0.88
CA PHE A 32 -14.07 32.25 -1.07
C PHE A 32 -13.09 33.06 -0.20
N LYS A 33 -12.57 34.14 -0.79
CA LYS A 33 -11.64 35.07 -0.12
C LYS A 33 -12.32 36.45 0.01
N SER A 34 -12.51 36.88 1.26
CA SER A 34 -13.13 38.18 1.57
C SER A 34 -12.34 39.34 0.98
N ALA A 35 -13.02 40.38 0.61
CA ALA A 35 -12.44 41.63 0.16
C ALA A 35 -12.61 42.76 1.18
N THR A 36 -11.73 43.74 1.16
CA THR A 36 -11.83 44.95 1.97
C THR A 36 -11.56 46.18 1.12
N ALA A 37 -12.36 47.22 1.27
CA ALA A 37 -12.11 48.49 0.64
C ALA A 37 -11.07 49.30 1.41
N SER A 38 -10.05 49.80 0.71
CA SER A 38 -9.07 50.73 1.23
C SER A 38 -9.39 52.15 0.75
N PHE A 39 -9.30 53.12 1.65
CA PHE A 39 -9.62 54.49 1.36
C PHE A 39 -8.39 55.36 1.30
N ALA A 40 -8.41 56.36 0.42
CA ALA A 40 -7.43 57.41 0.37
C ALA A 40 -8.12 58.79 0.40
N ASP A 41 -7.52 59.72 1.05
CA ASP A 41 -7.91 61.11 0.97
C ASP A 41 -7.66 61.71 -0.42
N VAL A 42 -8.46 62.67 -0.80
CA VAL A 42 -8.25 63.46 -2.03
C VAL A 42 -7.75 64.84 -1.60
N TYR A 43 -6.50 65.11 -1.96
CA TYR A 43 -5.83 66.36 -1.59
C TYR A 43 -5.63 67.23 -2.83
N ALA A 44 -5.98 68.48 -2.76
CA ALA A 44 -5.55 69.49 -3.69
C ALA A 44 -4.63 70.49 -2.97
N SER A 45 -3.91 71.32 -3.68
CA SER A 45 -2.94 72.28 -3.13
C SER A 45 -3.51 73.27 -2.10
N SER A 46 -4.76 73.10 -1.67
CA SER A 46 -5.43 73.86 -0.59
C SER A 46 -5.28 73.11 0.75
N ARG A 47 -5.24 73.83 1.88
CA ARG A 47 -5.09 73.29 3.24
C ARG A 47 -6.28 72.39 3.69
N VAL A 48 -7.34 72.31 2.93
CA VAL A 48 -8.52 71.50 3.24
C VAL A 48 -8.65 70.34 2.24
N GLY A 49 -8.76 69.08 2.75
CA GLY A 49 -8.96 67.90 1.93
C GLY A 49 -10.28 67.97 1.13
N LEU A 50 -10.31 67.42 -0.08
CA LEU A 50 -11.47 67.41 -1.00
C LEU A 50 -12.41 66.24 -0.77
N GLY A 51 -12.12 65.40 0.22
CA GLY A 51 -12.94 64.23 0.54
C GLY A 51 -12.14 62.92 0.46
N VAL A 52 -12.86 61.81 0.24
CA VAL A 52 -12.29 60.44 0.24
C VAL A 52 -12.61 59.74 -1.09
N LYS A 53 -11.73 58.89 -1.54
CA LYS A 53 -11.97 57.95 -2.63
C LYS A 53 -11.60 56.51 -2.20
N VAL A 54 -12.23 55.53 -2.80
CA VAL A 54 -11.75 54.13 -2.70
C VAL A 54 -10.47 54.04 -3.50
N ALA A 55 -9.37 53.72 -2.84
CA ALA A 55 -8.06 53.55 -3.45
C ALA A 55 -7.90 52.19 -4.10
N ALA A 56 -8.36 51.13 -3.42
CA ALA A 56 -8.32 49.78 -3.91
C ALA A 56 -9.34 48.88 -3.17
N ILE A 57 -9.75 47.82 -3.80
CA ILE A 57 -10.47 46.71 -3.16
C ILE A 57 -9.47 45.54 -3.11
N ASN A 58 -9.03 45.23 -1.91
CA ASN A 58 -7.97 44.20 -1.70
C ASN A 58 -8.61 42.90 -1.21
N GLN A 59 -8.30 41.80 -1.85
CA GLN A 59 -8.70 40.47 -1.39
C GLN A 59 -7.79 39.99 -0.27
N ARG A 60 -8.37 39.31 0.71
CA ARG A 60 -7.68 38.75 1.86
C ARG A 60 -7.46 37.26 1.63
N PHE A 61 -6.26 36.86 1.19
CA PHE A 61 -5.88 35.46 0.98
C PHE A 61 -5.51 34.72 2.28
N THR A 62 -6.19 35.04 3.39
CA THR A 62 -6.05 34.27 4.63
C THR A 62 -6.76 32.93 4.51
N VAL A 63 -6.29 31.94 5.28
CA VAL A 63 -6.88 30.61 5.30
C VAL A 63 -8.26 30.63 5.96
N GLY A 64 -9.22 29.92 5.37
CA GLY A 64 -10.49 29.56 6.02
C GLY A 64 -10.33 28.31 6.88
N THR A 65 -11.40 27.87 7.52
CA THR A 65 -11.39 26.62 8.27
C THR A 65 -11.44 25.44 7.29
N VAL A 66 -10.54 24.47 7.48
CA VAL A 66 -10.57 23.21 6.72
C VAL A 66 -11.55 22.26 7.41
N ASN A 67 -12.60 21.87 6.70
CA ASN A 67 -13.64 20.96 7.17
C ASN A 67 -13.48 19.61 6.47
N GLY A 68 -13.28 18.54 7.23
CA GLY A 68 -13.29 17.19 6.73
C GLY A 68 -14.70 16.63 6.54
N GLY A 69 -14.81 15.53 5.82
CA GLY A 69 -16.09 14.87 5.52
C GLY A 69 -16.75 15.34 4.23
N GLY A 70 -15.99 15.96 3.33
CA GLY A 70 -16.39 16.29 1.96
C GLY A 70 -16.55 15.04 1.07
N GLY A 71 -16.80 15.28 -0.23
CA GLY A 71 -16.83 14.24 -1.26
C GLY A 71 -15.49 13.52 -1.42
N GLU A 72 -15.50 12.40 -2.09
CA GLU A 72 -14.31 11.56 -2.33
C GLU A 72 -13.17 12.34 -3.03
N TYR A 73 -13.54 13.29 -3.89
CA TYR A 73 -12.61 14.09 -4.70
C TYR A 73 -12.38 15.49 -4.15
N ASP A 74 -13.01 15.85 -3.04
CA ASP A 74 -12.83 17.15 -2.42
C ASP A 74 -11.43 17.27 -1.83
N ILE A 75 -10.81 18.44 -2.03
CA ILE A 75 -9.43 18.68 -1.64
C ILE A 75 -9.31 20.06 -1.02
N ALA A 76 -8.85 20.17 0.21
CA ALA A 76 -8.52 21.44 0.83
C ALA A 76 -7.01 21.69 0.85
N ILE A 77 -6.61 22.96 0.74
CA ILE A 77 -5.23 23.38 0.97
C ILE A 77 -5.11 23.78 2.45
N ASP A 78 -4.31 23.03 3.20
CA ASP A 78 -4.07 23.30 4.62
C ASP A 78 -2.90 24.29 4.77
N GLY A 79 -3.25 25.56 4.67
CA GLY A 79 -2.32 26.66 4.83
C GLY A 79 -2.50 27.82 3.85
N ALA A 80 -1.71 28.89 4.07
CA ALA A 80 -1.89 30.15 3.36
C ALA A 80 -1.32 30.17 1.93
N LYS A 81 -0.37 29.29 1.61
CA LYS A 81 0.36 29.30 0.34
C LYS A 81 -0.11 28.19 -0.60
N GLY A 82 -0.36 28.59 -1.84
CA GLY A 82 -0.76 27.72 -2.92
C GLY A 82 -2.20 27.93 -3.35
N MET A 83 -2.48 27.73 -4.62
CA MET A 83 -3.79 27.70 -5.26
C MET A 83 -3.81 26.49 -6.19
N PHE A 84 -4.97 25.85 -6.34
CA PHE A 84 -5.15 24.83 -7.36
C PHE A 84 -5.02 25.44 -8.74
N ARG A 85 -4.25 24.82 -9.60
CA ARG A 85 -4.15 25.18 -11.01
C ARG A 85 -5.16 24.34 -11.78
N VAL A 86 -6.08 25.00 -12.45
CA VAL A 86 -7.10 24.38 -13.27
C VAL A 86 -7.06 24.92 -14.69
N THR A 87 -7.53 24.14 -15.65
CA THR A 87 -7.64 24.53 -17.05
C THR A 87 -9.09 24.45 -17.52
N ASP A 88 -9.51 25.36 -18.33
CA ASP A 88 -10.79 25.25 -19.00
C ASP A 88 -10.68 24.32 -20.23
N GLN A 89 -11.80 24.12 -20.95
CA GLN A 89 -11.83 23.30 -22.15
C GLN A 89 -11.04 23.89 -23.34
N SER A 90 -10.70 25.18 -23.29
CA SER A 90 -9.87 25.86 -24.28
C SER A 90 -8.36 25.76 -23.98
N GLY A 91 -8.01 25.25 -22.80
CA GLY A 91 -6.65 25.18 -22.29
C GLY A 91 -6.20 26.45 -21.53
N ALA A 92 -7.11 27.41 -21.29
CA ALA A 92 -6.79 28.59 -20.50
C ALA A 92 -6.57 28.20 -19.02
N VAL A 93 -5.50 28.72 -18.45
CA VAL A 93 -5.10 28.41 -17.07
C VAL A 93 -5.76 29.37 -16.09
N MET A 94 -6.34 28.83 -15.05
CA MET A 94 -6.92 29.58 -13.93
C MET A 94 -6.46 28.99 -12.62
N TYR A 95 -6.60 29.77 -11.57
CA TYR A 95 -6.19 29.42 -10.21
C TYR A 95 -7.38 29.55 -9.28
N THR A 96 -7.56 28.61 -8.38
CA THR A 96 -8.70 28.60 -7.45
C THR A 96 -8.31 28.09 -6.08
N ARG A 97 -9.07 28.50 -5.06
CA ARG A 97 -9.03 27.90 -3.71
C ARG A 97 -10.24 27.00 -3.46
N ASN A 98 -11.20 27.01 -4.38
CA ASN A 98 -12.31 26.05 -4.31
C ASN A 98 -11.78 24.67 -4.63
N GLY A 99 -11.91 23.75 -3.68
CA GLY A 99 -11.49 22.37 -3.79
C GLY A 99 -12.62 21.38 -3.90
N GLU A 100 -13.83 21.81 -4.26
CA GLU A 100 -14.94 20.92 -4.59
C GLU A 100 -14.74 20.38 -6.00
N PHE A 101 -14.31 19.11 -6.08
CA PHE A 101 -14.08 18.45 -7.35
C PHE A 101 -15.01 17.25 -7.53
N LEU A 102 -15.27 16.94 -8.79
CA LEU A 102 -16.08 15.83 -9.27
C LEU A 102 -15.33 15.15 -10.43
N VAL A 103 -15.81 14.00 -10.87
CA VAL A 103 -15.27 13.32 -12.05
C VAL A 103 -16.24 13.49 -13.21
N ASP A 104 -15.73 13.92 -14.36
CA ASP A 104 -16.52 14.07 -15.58
C ASP A 104 -16.69 12.72 -16.31
N LYS A 105 -17.51 12.71 -17.37
CA LYS A 105 -17.73 11.50 -18.21
C LYS A 105 -16.48 10.94 -18.87
N ASN A 106 -15.43 11.72 -18.95
CA ASN A 106 -14.13 11.33 -19.51
C ASN A 106 -13.12 10.99 -18.40
N ASN A 107 -13.57 10.91 -17.15
CA ASN A 107 -12.77 10.63 -15.95
C ASN A 107 -11.71 11.70 -15.62
N PHE A 108 -11.86 12.93 -16.09
CA PHE A 108 -11.08 14.06 -15.60
C PHE A 108 -11.64 14.55 -14.26
N ILE A 109 -10.74 14.96 -13.37
CA ILE A 109 -11.11 15.61 -12.11
C ILE A 109 -11.44 17.07 -12.44
N VAL A 110 -12.70 17.46 -12.26
CA VAL A 110 -13.23 18.78 -12.65
C VAL A 110 -13.95 19.44 -11.48
N ASN A 111 -13.99 20.78 -11.47
CA ASN A 111 -14.87 21.50 -10.56
C ASN A 111 -16.30 21.62 -11.13
N ALA A 112 -17.21 22.24 -10.39
CA ALA A 112 -18.61 22.44 -10.79
C ALA A 112 -18.77 23.26 -12.11
N GLN A 113 -17.75 24.02 -12.50
CA GLN A 113 -17.72 24.80 -13.74
C GLN A 113 -17.15 24.02 -14.92
N GLY A 114 -16.68 22.78 -14.71
CA GLY A 114 -16.05 21.95 -15.70
C GLY A 114 -14.56 22.26 -15.96
N TYR A 115 -13.93 23.04 -15.08
CA TYR A 115 -12.47 23.27 -15.16
C TYR A 115 -11.72 22.05 -14.63
N ARG A 116 -10.73 21.57 -15.36
CA ARG A 116 -9.95 20.37 -15.08
C ARG A 116 -8.80 20.68 -14.12
N LEU A 117 -8.69 19.90 -13.05
CA LEU A 117 -7.56 19.98 -12.14
C LEU A 117 -6.29 19.50 -12.82
N THR A 118 -5.18 20.22 -12.62
CA THR A 118 -3.89 19.86 -13.22
C THR A 118 -2.91 19.36 -12.17
N GLY A 119 -2.01 18.48 -12.59
CA GLY A 119 -0.96 17.91 -11.76
C GLY A 119 0.23 17.42 -12.57
N TYR A 120 1.21 16.89 -11.88
CA TYR A 120 2.36 16.25 -12.47
C TYR A 120 2.03 14.79 -12.82
N PRO A 121 2.53 14.28 -13.96
CA PRO A 121 2.44 12.85 -14.27
C PRO A 121 3.10 11.99 -13.20
N PRO A 122 2.72 10.70 -13.10
CA PRO A 122 3.32 9.77 -12.13
C PRO A 122 4.85 9.76 -12.22
N GLY A 123 5.54 9.90 -11.09
CA GLY A 123 6.99 9.86 -11.01
C GLY A 123 7.74 11.04 -11.62
N SER A 124 7.05 12.10 -12.08
CA SER A 124 7.64 13.22 -12.83
C SER A 124 7.34 14.57 -12.19
N VAL A 125 7.58 14.71 -10.88
CA VAL A 125 7.40 15.97 -10.17
C VAL A 125 8.33 17.05 -10.76
N GLY A 126 7.75 18.22 -11.09
CA GLY A 126 8.48 19.32 -11.75
C GLY A 126 8.41 19.31 -13.28
N ALA A 127 7.77 18.31 -13.89
CA ALA A 127 7.44 18.33 -15.32
C ALA A 127 6.34 19.37 -15.65
N ASN A 128 6.00 19.53 -16.92
CA ASN A 128 4.85 20.34 -17.29
C ASN A 128 3.57 19.74 -16.71
N PRO A 129 2.74 20.53 -16.00
CA PRO A 129 1.48 20.05 -15.50
C PRO A 129 0.53 19.60 -16.62
N VAL A 130 -0.10 18.44 -16.39
CA VAL A 130 -1.13 17.86 -17.26
C VAL A 130 -2.46 17.79 -16.54
N GLU A 131 -3.54 17.65 -17.28
CA GLU A 131 -4.87 17.42 -16.70
C GLU A 131 -4.90 16.05 -16.01
N LEU A 132 -5.41 16.01 -14.78
CA LEU A 132 -5.49 14.77 -14.01
C LEU A 132 -6.69 13.96 -14.43
N GLN A 133 -6.44 12.73 -14.85
CA GLN A 133 -7.46 11.79 -15.30
C GLN A 133 -7.37 10.50 -14.48
N LEU A 134 -8.52 9.98 -14.04
CA LEU A 134 -8.59 8.73 -13.32
C LEU A 134 -8.43 7.54 -14.27
N PRO A 135 -7.75 6.47 -13.86
CA PRO A 135 -7.64 5.26 -14.65
C PRO A 135 -9.01 4.58 -14.78
N THR A 136 -9.42 4.28 -16.00
CA THR A 136 -10.64 3.51 -16.28
C THR A 136 -10.37 2.05 -16.50
N ALA A 137 -9.14 1.72 -16.87
CA ALA A 137 -8.75 0.34 -17.12
C ALA A 137 -8.49 -0.39 -15.80
N ASN A 138 -8.91 -1.64 -15.78
CA ASN A 138 -8.50 -2.57 -14.73
C ASN A 138 -6.97 -2.66 -14.72
N VAL A 139 -6.38 -2.78 -13.53
CA VAL A 139 -4.97 -3.09 -13.44
C VAL A 139 -4.75 -4.50 -14.00
N ALA A 140 -3.82 -4.62 -14.94
CA ALA A 140 -3.48 -5.91 -15.52
C ALA A 140 -2.92 -6.85 -14.44
N PRO A 141 -3.16 -8.16 -14.54
CA PRO A 141 -2.58 -9.12 -13.62
C PRO A 141 -1.06 -9.11 -13.72
N GLN A 142 -0.40 -9.44 -12.64
CA GLN A 142 1.05 -9.63 -12.62
C GLN A 142 1.39 -11.06 -12.23
N ALA A 143 2.05 -11.77 -13.15
CA ALA A 143 2.57 -13.09 -12.85
C ALA A 143 3.57 -13.04 -11.69
N THR A 144 3.50 -14.02 -10.81
CA THR A 144 4.46 -14.15 -9.71
C THR A 144 5.83 -14.51 -10.27
N SER A 145 6.81 -13.66 -10.07
CA SER A 145 8.21 -13.85 -10.50
C SER A 145 9.19 -13.89 -9.34
N THR A 146 8.84 -13.27 -8.23
CA THR A 146 9.66 -13.25 -7.02
C THR A 146 8.78 -13.40 -5.77
N GLY A 147 9.38 -13.88 -4.69
CA GLY A 147 8.73 -13.92 -3.39
C GLY A 147 9.74 -13.91 -2.27
N THR A 148 9.34 -13.43 -1.11
CA THR A 148 10.12 -13.53 0.12
C THR A 148 9.41 -14.48 1.07
N THR A 149 10.15 -15.40 1.66
CA THR A 149 9.65 -16.30 2.70
C THR A 149 10.55 -16.22 3.91
N VAL A 150 9.99 -15.92 5.04
CA VAL A 150 10.69 -15.99 6.33
C VAL A 150 10.00 -17.04 7.18
N ALA A 151 10.77 -18.00 7.64
CA ALA A 151 10.26 -19.07 8.48
C ALA A 151 11.10 -19.25 9.75
N ASN A 152 10.46 -19.75 10.81
CA ASN A 152 11.15 -20.45 11.87
C ASN A 152 10.83 -21.95 11.76
N LEU A 153 11.84 -22.78 11.52
CA LEU A 153 11.70 -24.22 11.50
C LEU A 153 12.00 -24.77 12.90
N ASP A 154 11.08 -25.55 13.45
CA ASP A 154 11.22 -26.06 14.83
C ASP A 154 12.46 -26.98 14.94
N ALA A 155 13.41 -26.58 15.79
CA ALA A 155 14.60 -27.37 16.07
C ALA A 155 14.29 -28.73 16.72
N ASN A 156 13.15 -28.86 17.40
CA ASN A 156 12.71 -30.09 18.06
C ASN A 156 11.79 -30.97 17.21
N ALA A 157 11.56 -30.56 15.94
CA ALA A 157 10.68 -31.30 15.05
C ALA A 157 11.22 -32.72 14.78
N LYS A 158 10.29 -33.65 14.51
CA LYS A 158 10.62 -35.06 14.22
C LYS A 158 11.51 -35.18 12.96
N ILE A 159 12.57 -35.96 13.05
CA ILE A 159 13.42 -36.29 11.91
C ILE A 159 12.71 -37.32 11.04
N VAL A 160 12.70 -37.06 9.73
CA VAL A 160 12.21 -37.97 8.70
C VAL A 160 13.44 -38.53 7.96
N TYR A 161 13.68 -39.80 8.07
CA TYR A 161 14.84 -40.44 7.45
C TYR A 161 14.62 -40.67 5.93
N PRO A 162 15.62 -40.40 5.08
CA PRO A 162 15.53 -40.70 3.65
C PRO A 162 15.54 -42.20 3.37
N VAL A 163 14.97 -42.62 2.22
CA VAL A 163 14.89 -44.05 1.83
C VAL A 163 16.26 -44.66 1.69
N ASP A 164 17.24 -43.90 1.17
CA ASP A 164 18.56 -44.40 0.81
C ASP A 164 19.61 -44.29 1.93
N THR A 165 19.26 -43.63 3.04
CA THR A 165 20.17 -43.47 4.18
C THR A 165 19.76 -44.31 5.39
N VAL A 166 19.18 -45.46 5.15
CA VAL A 166 19.35 -46.53 6.12
C VAL A 166 20.81 -47.01 6.02
N THR A 167 21.74 -46.20 6.47
CA THR A 167 22.86 -46.73 7.20
C THR A 167 22.16 -47.36 8.41
N GLU A 168 21.87 -48.62 8.28
CA GLU A 168 21.53 -49.43 9.44
C GLU A 168 22.47 -48.96 10.53
N PRO A 169 21.94 -48.58 11.73
CA PRO A 169 22.83 -48.48 12.89
C PRO A 169 23.57 -49.78 12.85
N ALA A 170 24.91 -49.72 12.74
CA ALA A 170 25.73 -50.88 12.45
C ALA A 170 25.13 -52.08 13.15
N VAL A 171 24.45 -52.94 12.36
CA VAL A 171 23.87 -54.14 12.90
C VAL A 171 25.08 -54.78 13.51
N PRO A 172 25.15 -55.04 14.84
CA PRO A 172 26.28 -55.74 15.37
C PRO A 172 26.37 -56.97 14.49
N GLY A 173 27.43 -57.09 13.74
CA GLY A 173 27.54 -57.93 12.56
C GLY A 173 27.21 -59.41 12.80
N ALA A 174 26.98 -59.82 14.02
CA ALA A 174 26.36 -61.05 14.44
C ALA A 174 25.89 -60.88 15.90
N VAL A 175 24.61 -61.17 16.18
CA VAL A 175 24.14 -61.38 17.56
C VAL A 175 24.35 -62.86 17.89
N THR A 176 25.12 -63.14 18.93
CA THR A 176 25.34 -64.50 19.39
C THR A 176 24.27 -64.87 20.43
N LEU A 177 23.38 -65.76 20.08
CA LEU A 177 22.38 -66.33 20.98
C LEU A 177 22.77 -67.79 21.24
N ASN A 178 22.98 -68.18 22.52
CA ASN A 178 23.39 -69.53 22.94
C ASN A 178 24.62 -70.07 22.16
N GLY A 179 25.60 -69.20 21.90
CA GLY A 179 26.83 -69.59 21.19
C GLY A 179 26.73 -69.61 19.65
N ILE A 180 25.60 -69.30 19.08
CA ILE A 180 25.36 -69.29 17.61
C ILE A 180 25.26 -67.85 17.14
N ALA A 181 26.07 -67.51 16.13
CA ALA A 181 26.07 -66.21 15.51
C ALA A 181 24.98 -66.12 14.43
N TYR A 182 24.15 -65.10 14.54
CA TYR A 182 23.07 -64.77 13.57
C TYR A 182 23.44 -63.47 12.84
N THR A 183 23.45 -63.55 11.51
CA THR A 183 23.64 -62.38 10.66
C THR A 183 22.31 -61.91 10.09
N PHE A 184 22.11 -60.59 10.10
CA PHE A 184 20.92 -59.99 9.51
C PHE A 184 21.15 -59.68 8.02
N THR A 185 20.20 -60.08 7.19
CA THR A 185 20.14 -59.67 5.78
C THR A 185 18.80 -58.96 5.49
N LYS A 186 18.87 -57.87 4.77
CA LYS A 186 17.70 -57.12 4.35
C LYS A 186 17.22 -57.66 2.99
N ALA A 187 15.99 -58.15 2.91
CA ALA A 187 15.41 -58.55 1.64
C ALA A 187 14.96 -57.29 0.82
N ALA A 188 14.99 -57.38 -0.50
CA ALA A 188 14.39 -56.38 -1.37
C ALA A 188 12.88 -56.24 -1.03
N GLY A 189 12.50 -55.10 -0.43
CA GLY A 189 11.15 -54.87 0.10
C GLY A 189 11.09 -54.52 1.58
N GLY A 190 12.26 -54.48 2.28
CA GLY A 190 12.39 -53.97 3.65
C GLY A 190 12.20 -54.97 4.77
N ALA A 191 11.86 -56.19 4.49
CA ALA A 191 11.81 -57.26 5.50
C ALA A 191 13.24 -57.65 5.94
N LEU A 192 13.45 -57.74 7.26
CA LEU A 192 14.69 -58.25 7.83
C LEU A 192 14.58 -59.75 7.94
N THR A 193 15.51 -60.47 7.32
CA THR A 193 15.66 -61.91 7.47
C THR A 193 16.93 -62.24 8.26
N TRP A 194 16.81 -63.20 9.11
CA TRP A 194 17.95 -63.73 9.88
C TRP A 194 18.48 -64.96 9.21
N THR A 195 19.76 -64.99 8.99
CA THR A 195 20.40 -66.18 8.53
C THR A 195 21.24 -66.76 9.66
N PRO A 196 20.93 -67.92 10.20
CA PRO A 196 21.77 -68.58 11.16
C PRO A 196 23.09 -69.02 10.49
N GLY A 197 24.17 -68.84 11.18
CA GLY A 197 25.53 -69.30 10.70
C GLY A 197 25.65 -70.78 10.56
N ASN A 198 24.83 -71.59 11.13
CA ASN A 198 24.54 -73.02 11.04
C ASN A 198 23.76 -73.43 12.26
N PRO A 199 22.67 -73.91 12.30
CA PRO A 199 21.92 -75.12 11.98
C PRO A 199 20.39 -75.05 11.93
N PRO A 200 19.61 -76.15 12.16
CA PRO A 200 18.15 -76.21 11.94
C PRO A 200 17.34 -75.29 12.85
N ALA A 201 16.07 -75.13 12.45
CA ALA A 201 15.07 -74.35 13.19
C ALA A 201 15.14 -74.65 14.71
N THR A 202 15.38 -73.60 15.51
CA THR A 202 15.53 -73.77 16.97
C THR A 202 14.76 -72.67 17.72
N THR A 203 14.21 -73.07 18.87
CA THR A 203 13.50 -72.18 19.78
C THR A 203 14.44 -71.71 20.88
N TYR A 204 14.54 -70.43 21.10
CA TYR A 204 15.36 -69.82 22.14
C TYR A 204 14.51 -69.17 23.21
N GLY A 205 14.92 -69.33 24.49
CA GLY A 205 14.26 -68.80 25.65
C GLY A 205 13.31 -69.77 26.34
N THR A 206 12.83 -69.39 27.52
CA THR A 206 11.80 -70.12 28.29
C THR A 206 10.47 -69.37 28.21
N ALA A 207 9.37 -70.15 28.16
CA ALA A 207 8.04 -69.56 28.15
C ALA A 207 7.86 -68.58 29.31
N PRO A 208 7.30 -67.39 29.13
CA PRO A 208 6.57 -66.92 27.91
C PRO A 208 7.44 -66.18 26.86
N ASN A 209 8.75 -66.14 27.01
CA ASN A 209 9.69 -65.32 26.23
C ASN A 209 10.48 -66.19 25.20
N THR A 210 9.81 -67.00 24.43
CA THR A 210 10.41 -67.84 23.41
C THR A 210 10.47 -67.12 22.06
N VAL A 211 11.66 -67.13 21.43
CA VAL A 211 11.87 -66.73 20.03
C VAL A 211 12.00 -68.00 19.21
N THR A 212 11.16 -68.17 18.21
CA THR A 212 11.25 -69.28 17.27
C THR A 212 11.74 -68.81 15.92
N ILE A 213 12.84 -69.37 15.44
CA ILE A 213 13.37 -69.17 14.10
C ILE A 213 12.92 -70.34 13.27
N ASP A 214 12.16 -70.13 12.19
CA ASP A 214 11.71 -71.23 11.31
C ASP A 214 12.87 -71.71 10.38
N GLY A 215 12.62 -72.79 9.65
CA GLY A 215 13.64 -73.36 8.73
C GLY A 215 13.98 -72.45 7.52
N ALA A 216 13.26 -71.34 7.32
CA ALA A 216 13.56 -70.36 6.31
C ALA A 216 14.30 -69.15 6.90
N GLY A 217 14.65 -69.15 8.22
CA GLY A 217 15.27 -68.02 8.91
C GLY A 217 14.32 -66.89 9.33
N GLN A 218 13.02 -67.11 9.27
CA GLN A 218 11.99 -66.12 9.69
C GLN A 218 11.82 -66.18 11.21
N VAL A 219 11.80 -65.02 11.85
CA VAL A 219 11.63 -64.88 13.30
C VAL A 219 10.20 -64.42 13.61
N SER A 220 9.53 -65.04 14.55
CA SER A 220 8.21 -64.58 14.99
C SER A 220 8.32 -63.25 15.75
N ALA A 221 7.72 -62.22 15.21
CA ALA A 221 7.91 -60.81 15.63
C ALA A 221 7.48 -60.47 17.09
N GLY A 222 6.69 -61.31 17.76
CA GLY A 222 6.16 -61.00 19.10
C GLY A 222 7.14 -61.26 20.27
N ALA A 223 8.26 -61.95 20.03
CA ALA A 223 9.13 -62.41 21.10
C ALA A 223 10.48 -61.67 21.21
N LEU A 224 10.84 -60.88 20.23
CA LEU A 224 12.18 -60.25 20.11
C LEU A 224 12.44 -59.15 21.17
N ASN A 225 11.38 -58.46 21.61
CA ASN A 225 11.48 -57.37 22.59
C ASN A 225 11.92 -57.83 24.00
N ASN A 226 11.92 -59.13 24.27
CA ASN A 226 12.26 -59.69 25.55
C ASN A 226 13.70 -60.28 25.61
N ILE A 227 14.48 -60.14 24.58
CA ILE A 227 15.88 -60.58 24.54
C ILE A 227 16.76 -59.43 25.06
N PRO A 228 17.49 -59.60 26.17
CA PRO A 228 18.40 -58.55 26.68
C PRO A 228 19.42 -58.17 25.59
N GLY A 229 19.47 -56.84 25.23
CA GLY A 229 20.37 -56.34 24.19
C GLY A 229 19.78 -56.31 22.78
N PHE A 230 18.52 -56.80 22.60
CA PHE A 230 17.82 -56.67 21.33
C PHE A 230 17.11 -55.33 21.28
N VAL A 231 17.47 -54.47 20.36
CA VAL A 231 16.73 -53.24 20.07
C VAL A 231 15.62 -53.57 19.09
N ASP A 232 14.39 -53.22 19.37
CA ASP A 232 13.24 -53.44 18.48
C ASP A 232 13.40 -52.64 17.18
N TYR A 233 14.06 -53.27 16.20
CA TYR A 233 14.27 -52.70 14.88
C TYR A 233 12.99 -52.67 14.03
N THR A 234 11.96 -53.41 14.39
CA THR A 234 10.72 -53.43 13.60
C THR A 234 9.95 -52.14 13.72
N ALA A 235 9.91 -51.52 14.90
CA ALA A 235 9.29 -50.21 15.09
C ALA A 235 10.11 -49.08 14.44
N ALA A 236 11.45 -49.17 14.47
CA ALA A 236 12.34 -48.21 13.86
C ALA A 236 12.35 -48.33 12.31
N VAL A 237 12.25 -49.55 11.77
CA VAL A 237 12.25 -49.84 10.33
C VAL A 237 10.95 -49.44 9.65
N VAL A 238 9.82 -49.47 10.35
CA VAL A 238 8.50 -49.08 9.77
C VAL A 238 8.43 -47.58 9.51
N GLU A 239 9.18 -46.78 10.25
CA GLU A 239 9.27 -45.31 10.02
C GLU A 239 10.44 -44.88 9.14
N LEU A 240 11.40 -45.79 8.86
CA LEU A 240 12.59 -45.50 8.07
C LEU A 240 12.29 -45.68 6.57
N GLY A 241 12.36 -44.61 5.83
CA GLY A 241 12.56 -44.73 4.39
C GLY A 241 11.35 -44.70 3.50
N LYS A 242 10.27 -44.01 3.86
CA LYS A 242 9.26 -43.66 2.85
C LYS A 242 9.74 -42.51 1.98
N PRO A 243 9.66 -42.60 0.65
CA PRO A 243 9.92 -41.47 -0.20
C PRO A 243 8.94 -40.35 0.16
N PHE A 244 9.35 -39.09 -0.08
CA PHE A 244 8.42 -37.97 0.12
C PHE A 244 7.16 -38.17 -0.72
N ASP A 245 6.01 -38.05 -0.06
CA ASP A 245 4.70 -38.07 -0.67
C ASP A 245 3.85 -36.97 0.01
N PRO A 246 3.43 -35.93 -0.71
CA PRO A 246 2.63 -34.85 -0.16
C PRO A 246 1.27 -35.29 0.40
N LYS A 247 0.81 -36.47 0.01
CA LYS A 247 -0.44 -37.09 0.51
C LYS A 247 -0.26 -37.81 1.86
N LEU A 248 0.97 -38.08 2.24
CA LEU A 248 1.31 -38.82 3.46
C LEU A 248 1.98 -37.88 4.46
N SER A 249 1.25 -37.41 5.46
CA SER A 249 1.76 -36.47 6.49
C SER A 249 2.94 -36.99 7.31
N THR A 250 3.22 -38.31 7.27
CA THR A 250 4.38 -38.91 7.93
C THR A 250 5.67 -38.70 7.17
N THR A 251 5.63 -38.25 5.92
CA THR A 251 6.81 -38.07 5.04
C THR A 251 7.38 -36.66 5.05
N TYR A 252 6.75 -35.73 5.73
CA TYR A 252 7.24 -34.37 5.91
C TYR A 252 6.98 -33.86 7.34
N THR A 253 7.71 -32.82 7.71
CA THR A 253 7.64 -32.22 9.06
C THR A 253 6.59 -31.14 9.13
N ASN A 254 6.60 -30.23 8.15
CA ASN A 254 5.68 -29.11 8.04
C ASN A 254 5.29 -28.87 6.57
N ALA A 255 4.10 -28.33 6.35
CA ALA A 255 3.66 -27.90 5.04
C ALA A 255 3.02 -26.50 5.15
N SER A 256 3.23 -25.65 4.14
CA SER A 256 2.64 -24.31 4.10
C SER A 256 2.22 -23.94 2.68
N PRO A 257 0.99 -23.44 2.50
CA PRO A 257 0.51 -22.97 1.22
C PRO A 257 1.02 -21.56 0.93
N MET A 258 1.16 -21.24 -0.36
CA MET A 258 1.43 -19.91 -0.89
C MET A 258 0.63 -19.73 -2.18
N THR A 259 -0.15 -18.65 -2.28
CA THR A 259 -0.88 -18.34 -3.51
C THR A 259 0.03 -17.56 -4.46
N VAL A 260 0.13 -18.03 -5.70
CA VAL A 260 0.86 -17.37 -6.79
C VAL A 260 -0.09 -17.14 -7.97
N PHE A 261 0.28 -16.26 -8.88
CA PHE A 261 -0.55 -15.91 -10.03
C PHE A 261 0.20 -16.14 -11.33
N ASP A 262 -0.49 -16.62 -12.35
CA ASP A 262 0.02 -16.79 -13.70
C ASP A 262 -0.05 -15.48 -14.51
N SER A 263 0.36 -15.51 -15.78
CA SER A 263 0.34 -14.34 -16.68
C SER A 263 -1.07 -13.86 -17.03
N LEU A 264 -2.09 -14.68 -16.84
CA LEU A 264 -3.50 -14.35 -17.05
C LEU A 264 -4.21 -13.90 -15.77
N GLY A 265 -3.53 -13.99 -14.61
CA GLY A 265 -4.08 -13.62 -13.30
C GLY A 265 -4.84 -14.73 -12.59
N ASN A 266 -4.78 -15.97 -13.10
CA ASN A 266 -5.35 -17.10 -12.38
C ASN A 266 -4.49 -17.42 -11.15
N SER A 267 -5.15 -17.74 -10.06
CA SER A 267 -4.47 -18.11 -8.82
C SER A 267 -4.11 -19.60 -8.82
N HIS A 268 -2.87 -19.89 -8.44
CA HIS A 268 -2.36 -21.24 -8.25
C HIS A 268 -1.86 -21.41 -6.82
N GLN A 269 -1.99 -22.62 -6.27
CA GLN A 269 -1.53 -22.89 -4.92
C GLN A 269 -0.21 -23.65 -4.94
N VAL A 270 0.85 -22.99 -4.52
CA VAL A 270 2.16 -23.62 -4.28
C VAL A 270 2.20 -24.10 -2.83
N MET A 271 2.41 -25.41 -2.65
CA MET A 271 2.66 -26.00 -1.34
C MET A 271 4.15 -26.20 -1.14
N GLN A 272 4.66 -25.75 0.01
CA GLN A 272 6.04 -25.89 0.44
C GLN A 272 6.06 -26.95 1.56
N TYR A 273 6.80 -28.06 1.34
CA TYR A 273 6.92 -29.14 2.32
C TYR A 273 8.33 -29.17 2.88
N PHE A 274 8.46 -28.99 4.17
CA PHE A 274 9.71 -29.03 4.89
C PHE A 274 9.89 -30.40 5.54
N VAL A 275 10.98 -31.05 5.23
CA VAL A 275 11.30 -32.40 5.70
C VAL A 275 12.61 -32.34 6.48
N LYS A 276 12.54 -32.41 7.81
CA LYS A 276 13.74 -32.42 8.64
C LYS A 276 14.51 -33.72 8.45
N ARG A 277 15.78 -33.61 8.13
CA ARG A 277 16.71 -34.73 7.90
C ARG A 277 17.66 -34.93 9.10
N PRO A 278 18.34 -36.06 9.20
CA PRO A 278 19.46 -36.20 10.12
C PRO A 278 20.49 -35.09 9.90
N ALA A 279 21.19 -34.71 10.98
CA ALA A 279 22.28 -33.74 10.87
C ALA A 279 23.37 -34.23 9.90
N ASP A 280 24.04 -33.29 9.23
CA ASP A 280 25.18 -33.59 8.39
C ASP A 280 26.41 -34.01 9.23
N ALA A 281 27.49 -34.42 8.57
CA ALA A 281 28.74 -34.86 9.23
C ALA A 281 29.40 -33.74 10.09
N ALA A 282 29.08 -32.46 9.82
CA ALA A 282 29.55 -31.31 10.59
C ALA A 282 28.64 -30.97 11.80
N GLY A 283 27.52 -31.68 11.93
CA GLY A 283 26.51 -31.47 12.96
C GLY A 283 25.58 -30.33 12.68
N ASN A 284 25.47 -29.87 11.43
CA ASN A 284 24.48 -28.91 11.02
C ASN A 284 23.09 -29.56 10.83
N SER A 285 22.03 -28.83 11.12
CA SER A 285 20.68 -29.31 10.85
C SER A 285 20.34 -29.18 9.38
N VAL A 286 19.68 -30.19 8.82
CA VAL A 286 19.36 -30.27 7.39
C VAL A 286 17.84 -30.39 7.22
N TYR A 287 17.31 -29.62 6.28
CA TYR A 287 15.93 -29.74 5.80
C TYR A 287 15.92 -29.88 4.28
N ASP A 288 15.21 -30.88 3.79
CA ASP A 288 14.83 -30.97 2.39
C ASP A 288 13.50 -30.26 2.19
N VAL A 289 13.42 -29.37 1.20
CA VAL A 289 12.21 -28.63 0.89
C VAL A 289 11.70 -29.03 -0.49
N TYR A 290 10.48 -29.53 -0.53
CA TYR A 290 9.80 -29.92 -1.77
C TYR A 290 8.70 -28.91 -2.08
N TYR A 291 8.40 -28.75 -3.37
CA TYR A 291 7.39 -27.83 -3.85
C TYR A 291 6.44 -28.53 -4.79
N THR A 292 5.14 -28.28 -4.58
CA THR A 292 4.11 -28.68 -5.53
C THR A 292 3.25 -27.48 -5.89
N MET A 293 2.75 -27.44 -7.11
CA MET A 293 1.75 -26.46 -7.54
C MET A 293 0.51 -27.18 -8.03
N ASP A 294 -0.65 -26.87 -7.47
CA ASP A 294 -1.94 -27.50 -7.76
C ASP A 294 -1.86 -29.05 -7.69
N GLY A 295 -1.04 -29.59 -6.80
CA GLY A 295 -0.84 -31.01 -6.59
C GLY A 295 0.16 -31.68 -7.53
N ALA A 296 0.75 -30.95 -8.48
CA ALA A 296 1.83 -31.44 -9.34
C ALA A 296 3.22 -30.98 -8.85
N ALA A 297 4.25 -31.77 -9.10
CA ALA A 297 5.62 -31.43 -8.71
C ALA A 297 6.12 -30.18 -9.47
N MET A 298 6.83 -29.29 -8.77
CA MET A 298 7.56 -28.16 -9.37
C MET A 298 9.03 -28.54 -9.56
N ALA A 299 9.61 -28.12 -10.68
CA ALA A 299 11.06 -28.26 -10.85
C ALA A 299 11.83 -27.34 -9.88
N PRO A 300 13.00 -27.76 -9.38
CA PRO A 300 14.10 -28.28 -10.18
C PRO A 300 13.98 -29.80 -10.39
N THR A 301 14.17 -30.16 -11.61
CA THR A 301 13.80 -31.36 -12.32
C THR A 301 14.19 -32.70 -11.70
N THR A 302 13.30 -33.63 -11.90
CA THR A 302 13.35 -35.10 -12.02
C THR A 302 14.71 -35.78 -11.89
N ASN A 303 14.94 -36.42 -10.74
CA ASN A 303 15.75 -37.66 -10.72
C ASN A 303 14.85 -38.83 -11.05
N ALA A 304 15.32 -39.73 -11.89
CA ALA A 304 14.66 -40.99 -12.17
C ALA A 304 14.49 -41.77 -10.85
N GLY A 305 13.29 -41.75 -10.30
CA GLY A 305 12.96 -42.40 -9.03
C GLY A 305 12.18 -41.56 -8.03
N ASN A 306 12.17 -40.20 -8.15
CA ASN A 306 11.35 -39.34 -7.29
C ASN A 306 10.34 -38.56 -8.13
N VAL A 307 9.08 -38.95 -8.06
CA VAL A 307 7.95 -38.35 -8.80
C VAL A 307 7.73 -36.88 -8.39
N TRP A 308 8.21 -36.48 -7.21
CA TRP A 308 8.00 -35.15 -6.63
C TRP A 308 9.20 -34.19 -6.82
N GLY A 309 10.18 -34.58 -7.66
CA GLY A 309 11.34 -33.74 -7.96
C GLY A 309 12.47 -33.83 -6.92
N ASN A 310 13.57 -33.12 -7.16
CA ASN A 310 14.68 -33.03 -6.22
C ASN A 310 14.33 -31.97 -5.14
N PRO A 311 14.61 -32.29 -3.86
CA PRO A 311 14.45 -31.29 -2.81
C PRO A 311 15.49 -30.19 -2.93
N GLN A 312 15.11 -28.98 -2.56
CA GLN A 312 16.06 -27.94 -2.22
C GLN A 312 16.54 -28.15 -0.78
N GLN A 313 17.83 -28.21 -0.58
CA GLN A 313 18.39 -28.46 0.75
C GLN A 313 18.68 -27.15 1.49
N PHE A 314 18.14 -27.01 2.71
CA PHE A 314 18.43 -25.94 3.64
C PHE A 314 19.28 -26.48 4.79
N THR A 315 20.39 -25.81 5.06
CA THR A 315 21.29 -26.17 6.15
C THR A 315 21.35 -25.05 7.18
N PHE A 316 21.37 -25.43 8.46
CA PHE A 316 21.40 -24.49 9.57
C PHE A 316 22.56 -24.86 10.51
N ASN A 317 23.34 -23.89 10.91
CA ASN A 317 24.41 -24.09 11.88
C ASN A 317 23.85 -24.36 13.30
N LYS A 318 24.74 -24.65 14.25
CA LYS A 318 24.38 -24.94 15.66
C LYS A 318 23.73 -23.74 16.38
N ALA A 319 23.81 -22.53 15.83
CA ALA A 319 23.12 -21.34 16.32
C ALA A 319 21.75 -21.15 15.66
N GLY A 320 21.28 -22.07 14.81
CA GLY A 320 20.00 -22.00 14.13
C GLY A 320 19.94 -21.01 12.97
N VAL A 321 21.10 -20.53 12.49
CA VAL A 321 21.21 -19.61 11.35
C VAL A 321 21.40 -20.39 10.06
N MET A 322 20.64 -20.02 9.02
CA MET A 322 20.75 -20.64 7.69
C MET A 322 22.11 -20.38 7.06
N THR A 323 22.74 -21.44 6.54
CA THR A 323 24.05 -21.40 5.89
C THR A 323 24.01 -21.75 4.40
N SER A 324 22.93 -22.38 3.93
CA SER A 324 22.70 -22.63 2.51
C SER A 324 22.32 -21.37 1.74
N ALA A 325 22.40 -21.42 0.40
CA ALA A 325 21.94 -20.33 -0.46
C ALA A 325 20.45 -20.02 -0.17
N PRO A 326 20.10 -18.74 0.08
CA PRO A 326 18.75 -18.41 0.48
C PRO A 326 17.77 -18.29 -0.69
N VAL A 327 18.24 -18.29 -1.94
CA VAL A 327 17.37 -18.14 -3.11
C VAL A 327 17.12 -19.48 -3.77
N VAL A 328 15.85 -19.79 -3.96
CA VAL A 328 15.37 -21.00 -4.64
C VAL A 328 14.59 -20.58 -5.87
N ASN A 329 15.01 -21.08 -7.04
CA ASN A 329 14.31 -20.85 -8.30
C ASN A 329 13.32 -21.99 -8.55
N LEU A 330 12.05 -21.69 -8.57
CA LEU A 330 10.96 -22.61 -8.86
C LEU A 330 10.47 -22.38 -10.28
N SER A 331 10.22 -23.45 -11.03
CA SER A 331 9.69 -23.39 -12.39
C SER A 331 8.53 -24.35 -12.56
N PHE A 332 7.46 -23.90 -13.23
CA PHE A 332 6.33 -24.71 -13.60
C PHE A 332 5.91 -24.40 -15.04
N ALA A 333 6.04 -25.38 -15.90
CA ALA A 333 5.94 -25.19 -17.35
C ALA A 333 4.49 -24.98 -17.84
N THR A 334 3.52 -25.60 -17.19
CA THR A 334 2.12 -25.62 -17.64
C THR A 334 1.15 -25.29 -16.52
N PRO A 335 1.01 -24.01 -16.17
CA PRO A 335 -0.01 -23.58 -15.20
C PRO A 335 -1.40 -24.03 -15.66
N GLY A 336 -2.25 -24.46 -14.72
CA GLY A 336 -3.59 -24.96 -15.03
C GLY A 336 -3.65 -26.29 -15.82
N GLY A 337 -2.57 -27.08 -15.78
CA GLY A 337 -2.52 -28.39 -16.45
C GLY A 337 -2.56 -28.34 -17.97
N GLY A 338 -2.17 -27.22 -18.58
CA GLY A 338 -2.16 -27.02 -20.03
C GLY A 338 -3.54 -26.71 -20.65
N THR A 339 -4.56 -26.53 -19.85
CA THR A 339 -5.91 -26.12 -20.29
C THR A 339 -6.02 -24.61 -20.51
N THR A 340 -5.16 -23.83 -19.87
CA THR A 340 -5.05 -22.37 -20.02
C THR A 340 -3.75 -22.01 -20.75
N PRO A 341 -3.76 -21.09 -21.73
CA PRO A 341 -2.57 -20.70 -22.47
C PRO A 341 -1.69 -19.70 -21.69
N ALA A 342 -1.49 -19.94 -20.39
CA ALA A 342 -0.65 -19.08 -19.56
C ALA A 342 0.84 -19.39 -19.78
N ASP A 343 1.67 -18.36 -19.66
CA ASP A 343 3.12 -18.53 -19.72
C ASP A 343 3.64 -19.37 -18.55
N PRO A 344 4.79 -20.07 -18.71
CA PRO A 344 5.43 -20.77 -17.64
C PRO A 344 5.71 -19.87 -16.44
N ILE A 345 5.42 -20.34 -15.24
CA ILE A 345 5.68 -19.61 -14.00
C ILE A 345 7.10 -19.91 -13.54
N ASN A 346 7.92 -18.86 -13.41
CA ASN A 346 9.27 -18.94 -12.87
C ASN A 346 9.39 -17.98 -11.68
N ILE A 347 9.65 -18.53 -10.49
CA ILE A 347 9.64 -17.77 -9.24
C ILE A 347 10.99 -17.86 -8.55
N ALA A 348 11.63 -16.74 -8.28
CA ALA A 348 12.79 -16.66 -7.41
C ALA A 348 12.32 -16.40 -5.96
N MET A 349 12.31 -17.47 -5.15
CA MET A 349 11.92 -17.39 -3.74
C MET A 349 13.13 -17.13 -2.87
N ASN A 350 13.09 -16.06 -2.08
CA ASN A 350 14.15 -15.68 -1.15
C ASN A 350 13.77 -16.06 0.29
N TYR A 351 14.55 -16.94 0.89
CA TYR A 351 14.41 -17.44 2.26
C TYR A 351 15.38 -16.77 3.25
N ALA A 352 16.00 -15.66 2.88
CA ALA A 352 16.87 -14.91 3.80
C ALA A 352 16.13 -14.52 5.08
N GLY A 353 16.79 -14.76 6.24
CA GLY A 353 16.17 -14.54 7.55
C GLY A 353 15.40 -15.75 8.09
N THR A 354 15.35 -16.87 7.36
CA THR A 354 14.83 -18.13 7.90
C THR A 354 15.77 -18.68 8.98
N THR A 355 15.18 -19.14 10.08
CA THR A 355 15.89 -19.62 11.27
C THR A 355 15.38 -20.99 11.68
N GLN A 356 16.17 -21.65 12.52
CA GLN A 356 15.79 -22.92 13.15
C GLN A 356 16.00 -22.82 14.65
N TYR A 357 14.97 -22.36 15.35
CA TYR A 357 15.00 -22.28 16.82
C TYR A 357 14.02 -23.27 17.46
N GLY A 358 14.15 -23.51 18.76
CA GLY A 358 13.27 -24.39 19.54
C GLY A 358 11.86 -23.88 19.76
N SER A 359 11.39 -22.90 18.97
CA SER A 359 10.03 -22.40 18.95
C SER A 359 9.21 -23.05 17.84
N ALA A 360 7.87 -23.01 17.99
CA ALA A 360 6.96 -23.59 17.02
C ALA A 360 7.20 -23.08 15.58
N TYR A 361 6.92 -23.96 14.61
CA TYR A 361 6.94 -23.62 13.20
C TYR A 361 6.07 -22.40 12.89
N LYS A 362 6.65 -21.45 12.18
CA LYS A 362 5.95 -20.28 11.65
C LYS A 362 6.54 -19.95 10.28
N LEU A 363 5.68 -19.65 9.32
CA LEU A 363 6.10 -19.24 7.97
C LEU A 363 5.25 -18.07 7.51
N VAL A 364 5.89 -17.07 6.91
CA VAL A 364 5.25 -15.95 6.21
C VAL A 364 5.84 -15.87 4.82
N ALA A 365 5.02 -16.09 3.81
CA ALA A 365 5.39 -15.94 2.40
C ALA A 365 4.70 -14.72 1.80
N LYS A 366 5.45 -13.94 1.03
CA LYS A 366 4.96 -12.74 0.32
C LYS A 366 5.41 -12.80 -1.15
N PRO A 367 4.62 -13.41 -2.03
CA PRO A 367 4.84 -13.34 -3.47
C PRO A 367 4.48 -11.96 -4.01
N ASN A 368 5.06 -11.57 -5.15
CA ASN A 368 4.83 -10.28 -5.78
C ASN A 368 3.70 -10.29 -6.82
N GLY A 369 3.17 -11.45 -7.18
CA GLY A 369 2.08 -11.58 -8.16
C GLY A 369 0.72 -11.17 -7.58
N TYR A 370 -0.19 -10.76 -8.47
CA TYR A 370 -1.58 -10.45 -8.16
C TYR A 370 -2.51 -10.68 -9.36
N ALA A 371 -3.79 -10.94 -9.08
CA ALA A 371 -4.82 -10.99 -10.10
C ALA A 371 -5.14 -9.59 -10.67
N SER A 372 -5.86 -9.52 -11.77
CA SER A 372 -6.43 -8.25 -12.24
C SER A 372 -7.31 -7.62 -11.16
N GLY A 373 -7.32 -6.30 -11.10
CA GLY A 373 -8.13 -5.54 -10.13
C GLY A 373 -8.93 -4.47 -10.83
N GLU A 374 -10.18 -4.29 -10.43
CA GLU A 374 -11.02 -3.17 -10.86
C GLU A 374 -10.71 -1.94 -10.00
N PHE A 375 -10.83 -0.76 -10.62
CA PHE A 375 -10.70 0.50 -9.88
C PHE A 375 -11.76 0.56 -8.78
N SER A 376 -11.33 0.82 -7.54
CA SER A 376 -12.19 0.86 -6.35
C SER A 376 -12.41 2.27 -5.82
N GLY A 377 -11.44 3.16 -5.95
CA GLY A 377 -11.51 4.53 -5.45
C GLY A 377 -10.14 5.19 -5.46
N ILE A 378 -10.09 6.46 -5.01
CA ILE A 378 -8.87 7.24 -4.95
C ILE A 378 -8.59 7.70 -3.52
N ASN A 379 -7.31 7.79 -3.19
CA ASN A 379 -6.85 8.41 -1.96
C ASN A 379 -5.90 9.56 -2.30
N ILE A 380 -6.05 10.68 -1.59
CA ILE A 380 -5.25 11.88 -1.82
C ILE A 380 -4.30 12.05 -0.65
N GLY A 381 -3.02 11.93 -0.93
CA GLY A 381 -1.96 12.13 0.05
C GLY A 381 -1.77 13.60 0.43
N GLY A 382 -1.23 13.88 1.61
CA GLY A 382 -0.92 15.25 2.04
C GLY A 382 0.14 15.95 1.19
N ASP A 383 0.89 15.19 0.42
CA ASP A 383 1.85 15.65 -0.59
C ASP A 383 1.22 15.89 -1.97
N GLY A 384 -0.09 15.75 -2.08
CA GLY A 384 -0.85 15.91 -3.32
C GLY A 384 -0.80 14.68 -4.23
N SER A 385 -0.22 13.56 -3.81
CA SER A 385 -0.24 12.33 -4.60
C SER A 385 -1.68 11.77 -4.68
N LEU A 386 -2.13 11.50 -5.91
CA LEU A 386 -3.38 10.79 -6.16
C LEU A 386 -3.07 9.32 -6.33
N VAL A 387 -3.54 8.50 -5.40
CA VAL A 387 -3.30 7.07 -5.35
C VAL A 387 -4.60 6.33 -5.64
N ALA A 388 -4.68 5.70 -6.80
CA ALA A 388 -5.79 4.81 -7.14
C ALA A 388 -5.66 3.50 -6.36
N SER A 389 -6.75 3.03 -5.80
CA SER A 389 -6.89 1.74 -5.13
C SER A 389 -7.69 0.79 -5.99
N TYR A 390 -7.33 -0.49 -5.99
CA TYR A 390 -7.96 -1.53 -6.78
C TYR A 390 -8.50 -2.66 -5.91
N THR A 391 -9.48 -3.40 -6.39
CA THR A 391 -10.15 -4.49 -5.67
C THR A 391 -9.21 -5.65 -5.31
N ASN A 392 -8.08 -5.77 -6.00
CA ASN A 392 -7.02 -6.75 -5.69
C ASN A 392 -6.03 -6.28 -4.59
N GLY A 393 -6.30 -5.13 -3.96
CA GLY A 393 -5.45 -4.54 -2.91
C GLY A 393 -4.21 -3.81 -3.44
N GLN A 394 -4.04 -3.71 -4.77
CA GLN A 394 -2.97 -2.92 -5.36
C GLN A 394 -3.31 -1.43 -5.35
N THR A 395 -2.28 -0.62 -5.32
CA THR A 395 -2.38 0.84 -5.39
C THR A 395 -1.44 1.37 -6.46
N GLN A 396 -1.90 2.39 -7.20
CA GLN A 396 -1.09 3.01 -8.24
C GLN A 396 -1.17 4.53 -8.13
N VAL A 397 -0.03 5.21 -8.17
CA VAL A 397 0.01 6.67 -8.25
C VAL A 397 -0.43 7.10 -9.65
N VAL A 398 -1.51 7.86 -9.72
CA VAL A 398 -2.09 8.40 -10.98
C VAL A 398 -1.43 9.70 -11.38
N GLY A 399 -1.03 10.50 -10.39
CA GLY A 399 -0.39 11.79 -10.57
C GLY A 399 -0.21 12.51 -9.24
N THR A 400 0.32 13.72 -9.30
CA THR A 400 0.50 14.57 -8.12
C THR A 400 -0.08 15.94 -8.41
N ILE A 401 -0.97 16.43 -7.56
CA ILE A 401 -1.60 17.76 -7.70
C ILE A 401 -0.51 18.83 -7.74
N VAL A 402 -0.65 19.79 -8.64
CA VAL A 402 0.21 20.96 -8.67
C VAL A 402 -0.47 22.13 -7.96
N LEU A 403 0.27 22.79 -7.09
CA LEU A 403 -0.12 24.06 -6.52
C LEU A 403 0.71 25.19 -7.16
N ALA A 404 0.07 26.36 -7.30
CA ALA A 404 0.69 27.59 -7.74
C ALA A 404 0.75 28.60 -6.61
N ASP A 405 1.88 29.24 -6.39
CA ASP A 405 2.03 30.42 -5.54
C ASP A 405 2.46 31.63 -6.38
N PHE A 406 2.16 32.80 -5.90
CA PHE A 406 2.45 34.07 -6.59
C PHE A 406 3.20 35.02 -5.68
N SER A 407 4.16 35.73 -6.26
CA SER A 407 4.88 36.78 -5.53
C SER A 407 3.97 37.91 -5.06
N ASN A 408 2.90 38.21 -5.83
CA ASN A 408 1.92 39.22 -5.50
C ASN A 408 0.50 38.71 -5.78
N LEU A 409 -0.17 38.18 -4.76
CA LEU A 409 -1.54 37.71 -4.84
C LEU A 409 -2.56 38.83 -5.15
N GLN A 410 -2.27 40.07 -4.79
CA GLN A 410 -3.13 41.22 -5.09
C GLN A 410 -3.12 41.60 -6.58
N GLY A 411 -2.11 41.16 -7.31
CA GLY A 411 -2.01 41.36 -8.74
C GLY A 411 -2.83 40.36 -9.58
N LEU A 412 -3.40 39.32 -8.94
CA LEU A 412 -4.28 38.37 -9.64
C LEU A 412 -5.60 39.06 -10.05
N GLN A 413 -6.08 38.76 -11.25
CA GLN A 413 -7.36 39.26 -11.73
C GLN A 413 -8.45 38.21 -11.50
N PRO A 414 -9.54 38.55 -10.77
CA PRO A 414 -10.69 37.67 -10.61
C PRO A 414 -11.44 37.54 -11.93
N VAL A 415 -11.76 36.31 -12.32
CA VAL A 415 -12.52 36.00 -13.55
C VAL A 415 -13.90 35.44 -13.26
N GLY A 416 -14.34 35.50 -12.00
CA GLY A 416 -15.60 34.93 -11.53
C GLY A 416 -15.44 33.48 -11.10
N ASN A 417 -16.52 32.87 -10.61
CA ASN A 417 -16.55 31.45 -10.20
C ASN A 417 -15.46 31.06 -9.19
N ASN A 418 -15.07 31.98 -8.31
CA ASN A 418 -13.98 31.76 -7.36
C ASN A 418 -12.62 31.40 -8.01
N ALA A 419 -12.39 31.91 -9.23
CA ALA A 419 -11.18 31.70 -9.99
C ALA A 419 -10.47 33.02 -10.29
N TRP A 420 -9.16 32.93 -10.44
CA TRP A 420 -8.26 34.04 -10.77
C TRP A 420 -7.39 33.67 -11.95
N THR A 421 -6.96 34.69 -12.68
CA THR A 421 -5.93 34.54 -13.72
C THR A 421 -4.70 35.36 -13.38
N GLU A 422 -3.55 34.92 -13.85
CA GLU A 422 -2.31 35.63 -13.69
C GLU A 422 -2.28 36.91 -14.52
N THR A 423 -1.55 37.88 -14.03
CA THR A 423 -1.29 39.15 -14.72
C THR A 423 0.19 39.52 -14.62
N ALA A 424 0.62 40.52 -15.37
CA ALA A 424 1.97 41.07 -15.23
C ALA A 424 2.25 41.58 -13.79
N ALA A 425 1.20 42.00 -13.06
CA ALA A 425 1.33 42.51 -11.68
C ALA A 425 1.42 41.39 -10.64
N SER A 426 0.86 40.19 -10.90
CA SER A 426 0.98 39.02 -10.02
C SER A 426 2.36 38.35 -10.11
N GLY A 427 3.05 38.53 -11.24
CA GLY A 427 4.21 37.75 -11.62
C GLY A 427 3.85 36.36 -12.12
N GLN A 428 4.87 35.62 -12.56
CA GLN A 428 4.72 34.22 -13.00
C GLN A 428 4.38 33.28 -11.84
N PRO A 429 3.55 32.26 -12.06
CA PRO A 429 3.23 31.27 -11.05
C PRO A 429 4.46 30.44 -10.67
N ILE A 430 4.69 30.29 -9.37
CA ILE A 430 5.67 29.35 -8.83
C ILE A 430 4.94 28.04 -8.60
N LEU A 431 5.18 27.07 -9.50
CA LEU A 431 4.54 25.77 -9.44
C LEU A 431 5.33 24.80 -8.56
N GLY A 432 4.62 23.97 -7.80
CA GLY A 432 5.24 22.96 -6.97
C GLY A 432 4.28 21.91 -6.46
N GLN A 433 4.84 20.85 -5.92
CA GLN A 433 4.11 19.83 -5.20
C GLN A 433 3.66 20.34 -3.84
N PRO A 434 2.46 20.01 -3.34
CA PRO A 434 2.04 20.33 -1.98
C PRO A 434 3.07 19.90 -0.93
N GLY A 435 3.32 20.76 0.05
CA GLY A 435 4.32 20.54 1.10
C GLY A 435 5.78 20.76 0.69
N SER A 436 6.06 21.08 -0.58
CA SER A 436 7.40 21.39 -1.07
C SER A 436 7.58 22.89 -1.31
N ASN A 437 8.83 23.38 -1.32
CA ASN A 437 9.18 24.78 -1.63
C ASN A 437 8.38 25.85 -0.85
N GLY A 438 7.94 25.50 0.36
CA GLY A 438 7.13 26.39 1.20
C GLY A 438 5.65 26.45 0.83
N LEU A 439 5.18 25.65 -0.11
CA LEU A 439 3.76 25.44 -0.40
C LEU A 439 3.08 24.66 0.72
N SER A 440 1.81 24.94 0.93
CA SER A 440 0.98 24.23 1.91
C SER A 440 0.74 22.80 1.50
N LYS A 441 0.42 21.94 2.47
CA LYS A 441 -0.05 20.58 2.22
C LYS A 441 -1.49 20.61 1.76
N VAL A 442 -1.96 19.49 1.21
CA VAL A 442 -3.38 19.29 0.91
C VAL A 442 -3.97 18.23 1.84
N VAL A 443 -5.27 18.29 2.01
CA VAL A 443 -6.06 17.29 2.75
C VAL A 443 -7.17 16.82 1.83
N GLY A 444 -7.20 15.52 1.55
CA GLY A 444 -8.29 14.90 0.78
C GLY A 444 -9.58 14.78 1.59
N GLN A 445 -10.70 14.66 0.90
CA GLN A 445 -12.04 14.58 1.48
C GLN A 445 -12.36 15.74 2.42
N ALA A 446 -11.87 16.93 2.08
CA ALA A 446 -12.02 18.14 2.86
C ALA A 446 -12.22 19.35 1.95
N THR A 447 -12.87 20.36 2.48
CA THR A 447 -13.07 21.65 1.79
C THR A 447 -12.61 22.80 2.67
N GLU A 448 -12.12 23.88 2.05
CA GLU A 448 -11.76 25.11 2.75
C GLU A 448 -12.97 26.03 2.79
N SER A 449 -13.52 26.32 3.97
CA SER A 449 -14.60 27.30 4.13
C SER A 449 -14.16 28.71 3.75
N SER A 450 -15.14 29.58 3.47
CA SER A 450 -14.92 31.02 3.33
C SER A 450 -14.13 31.56 4.54
N ASN A 451 -13.24 32.51 4.31
CA ASN A 451 -12.55 33.22 5.39
C ASN A 451 -13.34 34.42 5.94
N VAL A 452 -14.63 34.50 5.60
CA VAL A 452 -15.57 35.55 6.08
C VAL A 452 -16.04 35.25 7.49
N ASP A 453 -15.81 36.14 8.41
CA ASP A 453 -16.48 36.15 9.71
C ASP A 453 -17.79 36.92 9.60
N MET A 454 -18.92 36.22 9.54
CA MET A 454 -20.25 36.76 9.38
C MET A 454 -20.58 37.83 10.47
N SER A 455 -20.22 37.55 11.72
CA SER A 455 -20.51 38.43 12.85
C SER A 455 -19.78 39.77 12.70
N LYS A 456 -18.50 39.69 12.31
CA LYS A 456 -17.66 40.87 12.07
C LYS A 456 -18.16 41.69 10.86
N GLU A 457 -18.54 41.00 9.78
CA GLU A 457 -19.05 41.69 8.58
C GLU A 457 -20.41 42.36 8.84
N LEU A 458 -21.29 41.75 9.63
CA LEU A 458 -22.56 42.39 10.05
C LEU A 458 -22.32 43.66 10.86
N VAL A 459 -21.36 43.66 11.78
CA VAL A 459 -20.97 44.87 12.52
C VAL A 459 -20.40 45.91 11.58
N ASN A 460 -19.51 45.52 10.66
CA ASN A 460 -18.95 46.41 9.63
C ASN A 460 -20.06 47.03 8.76
N MET A 461 -21.08 46.24 8.39
CA MET A 461 -22.23 46.71 7.62
C MET A 461 -23.01 47.79 8.39
N ILE A 462 -23.30 47.60 9.69
CA ILE A 462 -23.98 48.58 10.51
C ILE A 462 -23.18 49.89 10.58
N ILE A 463 -21.87 49.80 10.74
CA ILE A 463 -20.98 50.98 10.76
C ILE A 463 -21.00 51.67 9.40
N ALA A 464 -20.90 50.96 8.30
CA ALA A 464 -20.92 51.49 6.95
C ALA A 464 -22.27 52.14 6.62
N GLN A 465 -23.41 51.53 7.04
CA GLN A 465 -24.74 52.11 6.92
C GLN A 465 -24.87 53.43 7.67
N ARG A 466 -24.37 53.50 8.93
CA ARG A 466 -24.36 54.73 9.71
C ARG A 466 -23.53 55.82 9.05
N THR A 467 -22.37 55.46 8.49
CA THR A 467 -21.48 56.36 7.75
C THR A 467 -22.17 56.90 6.51
N TYR A 468 -22.85 56.03 5.77
CA TYR A 468 -23.66 56.44 4.60
C TYR A 468 -24.78 57.43 4.99
N GLN A 469 -25.52 57.14 6.06
CA GLN A 469 -26.60 58.01 6.57
C GLN A 469 -26.07 59.35 7.05
N ALA A 470 -24.91 59.38 7.75
CA ALA A 470 -24.28 60.62 8.20
C ALA A 470 -23.87 61.53 7.02
N ASN A 471 -23.25 60.94 5.96
CA ASN A 471 -22.88 61.65 4.75
C ASN A 471 -24.12 62.16 4.00
N SER A 472 -25.20 61.37 3.93
CA SER A 472 -26.45 61.75 3.34
C SER A 472 -27.10 62.92 4.08
N GLN A 473 -27.05 62.88 5.44
CA GLN A 473 -27.58 64.02 6.27
C GLN A 473 -26.76 65.31 6.06
N THR A 474 -25.44 65.18 5.93
CA THR A 474 -24.56 66.31 5.62
C THR A 474 -24.89 66.93 4.28
N ILE A 475 -25.25 66.17 3.26
CA ILE A 475 -25.70 66.67 1.94
C ILE A 475 -27.03 67.40 2.10
N LYS A 476 -28.02 66.84 2.83
CA LYS A 476 -29.32 67.49 3.08
C LYS A 476 -29.17 68.82 3.79
N THR A 477 -28.37 68.86 4.86
CA THR A 477 -28.12 70.11 5.59
C THR A 477 -27.43 71.14 4.68
N GLN A 478 -26.53 70.70 3.78
CA GLN A 478 -25.92 71.66 2.85
C GLN A 478 -26.91 72.13 1.78
N ASP A 479 -27.84 71.31 1.34
CA ASP A 479 -28.95 71.73 0.42
C ASP A 479 -29.86 72.71 1.09
N GLU A 480 -30.27 72.46 2.34
CA GLU A 480 -31.07 73.43 3.14
C GLU A 480 -30.39 74.79 3.29
N ILE A 481 -29.07 74.80 3.55
CA ILE A 481 -28.33 76.06 3.64
C ILE A 481 -28.30 76.76 2.28
N MET A 482 -28.13 76.06 1.17
CA MET A 482 -28.17 76.61 -0.17
C MET A 482 -29.58 77.20 -0.49
N GLN A 483 -30.63 76.51 -0.11
CA GLN A 483 -32.01 77.00 -0.27
C GLN A 483 -32.26 78.30 0.55
N VAL A 484 -31.79 78.33 1.80
CA VAL A 484 -31.86 79.53 2.63
C VAL A 484 -31.12 80.69 1.99
N LEU A 485 -29.93 80.45 1.45
CA LEU A 485 -29.11 81.44 0.74
C LEU A 485 -29.82 81.98 -0.53
N MET A 486 -30.52 81.10 -1.27
CA MET A 486 -31.27 81.47 -2.46
C MET A 486 -32.52 82.31 -2.10
N ASN A 487 -33.15 82.05 -0.94
CA ASN A 487 -34.32 82.76 -0.47
C ASN A 487 -33.98 84.12 0.17
N LEU A 488 -32.68 84.37 0.46
CA LEU A 488 -32.24 85.67 0.99
C LEU A 488 -31.95 86.72 -0.10
N LYS A 489 -32.10 86.37 -1.37
CA LYS A 489 -32.02 87.24 -2.53
C LYS A 489 -33.44 87.68 -2.96
#